data_fcee4a3e0b6b7cd1ae7eae65d3b2e9d6
#
_entry.id   fcee4a3e0b6b7cd1ae7eae65d3b2e9d6
#
_cell.length_a   1.000
_cell.length_b   1.000
_cell.length_c   1.000
_cell.angle_alpha   90.00
_cell.angle_beta   90.00
_cell.angle_gamma   90.00
#
_symmetry.space_group_name_H-M   'P 1'
#
loop_
_entity.id
_entity.type
_entity.pdbx_description
1 polymer ?
#
loop_
_entity_poly.entity_id
_entity_poly.type
_entity_poly.pdbx_seq_one_letter_code
_entity_poly.pdbx_strand_id
1 'polypeptide(L)'
;GQAFHSAGASGFDGLVRITPDGVLHIHSGVGNLGTYSYASTSRVAADALKYDWDNCQIVRGDSSLGLPWNLGQFGSNTSFTMTRTNYVAAMDALRKLKEIAAIEFGGSAEDYDISGENVFSKSNSSRRMSYARAAQKAIELGGAYSGHSVPDDINPMTARAVAGLVDTGLIGVARDNMGQRGMVPALAAGFIEIELDVETGKVEIIDYLGVADCGTVNHPQGLATQIKGGAVMGFGMALTERHLYDDVWGLPGSVGFYQAKPPSYLDVPSEMDWAAVNIADPENPVGSKGIGEPLMGCSAAALLCAISEALEGHYFNRTPVVADMIVNAYSGQPQSHTPLQVNTQ
;
A
#
# COMPACT_ATOMS: atom_id res chain seq x y z
N GLY A 1 -10.03 20.87 -0.20
CA GLY A 1 -8.58 20.64 -0.14
C GLY A 1 -8.14 19.61 -1.15
N GLN A 2 -6.90 19.68 -1.56
CA GLN A 2 -6.30 18.68 -2.46
C GLN A 2 -4.87 18.37 -2.04
N ALA A 3 -4.40 17.17 -2.35
CA ALA A 3 -3.04 16.74 -2.09
C ALA A 3 -2.54 15.78 -3.16
N PHE A 4 -1.22 15.67 -3.25
CA PHE A 4 -0.50 14.82 -4.17
C PHE A 4 0.63 14.10 -3.44
N HIS A 5 0.88 12.85 -3.82
CA HIS A 5 2.03 12.09 -3.34
C HIS A 5 2.55 11.14 -4.43
N SER A 6 3.86 10.86 -4.44
CA SER A 6 4.39 9.75 -5.24
C SER A 6 4.15 8.43 -4.51
N ALA A 7 3.35 7.54 -5.10
CA ALA A 7 2.77 6.40 -4.40
C ALA A 7 3.12 5.07 -5.06
N GLY A 8 4.38 4.86 -5.38
CA GLY A 8 4.86 3.60 -5.95
C GLY A 8 6.34 3.64 -6.29
N ALA A 9 6.96 2.46 -6.27
CA ALA A 9 8.34 2.23 -6.68
C ALA A 9 8.48 0.85 -7.33
N SER A 10 9.45 0.73 -8.26
CA SER A 10 9.84 -0.51 -8.94
C SER A 10 11.16 -1.06 -8.41
N GLY A 11 11.59 -2.22 -8.90
CA GLY A 11 12.92 -2.76 -8.63
C GLY A 11 13.03 -3.59 -7.35
N PHE A 12 11.93 -4.03 -6.76
CA PHE A 12 11.89 -4.93 -5.61
C PHE A 12 11.62 -6.38 -6.06
N ASP A 13 11.89 -7.33 -5.19
CA ASP A 13 11.81 -8.75 -5.51
C ASP A 13 10.50 -9.36 -5.06
N GLY A 14 10.00 -10.33 -5.83
CA GLY A 14 8.87 -11.19 -5.46
C GLY A 14 9.31 -12.63 -5.26
N LEU A 15 8.57 -13.37 -4.44
CA LEU A 15 8.83 -14.78 -4.14
C LEU A 15 7.51 -15.52 -3.92
N VAL A 16 7.30 -16.57 -4.71
CA VAL A 16 6.20 -17.51 -4.52
C VAL A 16 6.72 -18.95 -4.52
N ARG A 17 6.00 -19.85 -3.89
CA ARG A 17 6.33 -21.27 -3.87
C ARG A 17 5.07 -22.10 -4.04
N ILE A 18 5.10 -23.07 -4.94
CA ILE A 18 4.08 -24.11 -5.06
C ILE A 18 4.63 -25.37 -4.41
N THR A 19 3.96 -25.85 -3.37
CA THR A 19 4.38 -27.03 -2.61
C THR A 19 3.86 -28.35 -3.23
N PRO A 20 4.46 -29.52 -2.92
CA PRO A 20 4.04 -30.82 -3.45
C PRO A 20 2.60 -31.23 -3.10
N ASP A 21 1.97 -30.62 -2.11
CA ASP A 21 0.55 -30.76 -1.78
C ASP A 21 -0.36 -29.83 -2.58
N GLY A 22 0.21 -28.96 -3.44
CA GLY A 22 -0.51 -28.11 -4.36
C GLY A 22 -0.86 -26.71 -3.80
N VAL A 23 -0.38 -26.36 -2.62
CA VAL A 23 -0.65 -25.03 -2.02
C VAL A 23 0.30 -23.98 -2.60
N LEU A 24 -0.25 -22.81 -2.94
CA LEU A 24 0.52 -21.63 -3.33
C LEU A 24 0.90 -20.82 -2.09
N HIS A 25 2.18 -20.74 -1.79
CA HIS A 25 2.71 -19.85 -0.77
C HIS A 25 3.22 -18.55 -1.40
N ILE A 26 2.68 -17.43 -0.97
CA ILE A 26 3.05 -16.08 -1.43
C ILE A 26 3.85 -15.41 -0.31
N HIS A 27 5.14 -15.23 -0.52
CA HIS A 27 6.03 -14.68 0.49
C HIS A 27 6.06 -13.15 0.40
N SER A 28 5.79 -12.48 1.52
CA SER A 28 5.76 -11.02 1.60
C SER A 28 6.69 -10.53 2.69
N GLY A 29 7.65 -9.67 2.32
CA GLY A 29 8.49 -8.92 3.26
C GLY A 29 7.76 -7.74 3.89
N VAL A 30 6.53 -7.46 3.46
CA VAL A 30 5.68 -6.40 4.00
C VAL A 30 4.81 -6.95 5.12
N GLY A 31 4.85 -6.31 6.29
CA GLY A 31 4.05 -6.68 7.45
C GLY A 31 2.59 -6.18 7.36
N ASN A 32 2.00 -5.95 8.52
CA ASN A 32 0.66 -5.37 8.64
C ASN A 32 0.67 -4.18 9.59
N LEU A 33 0.54 -2.96 9.05
CA LEU A 33 0.38 -1.72 9.80
C LEU A 33 -1.11 -1.38 10.08
N GLY A 34 -2.00 -2.36 9.98
CA GLY A 34 -3.45 -2.16 10.06
C GLY A 34 -4.13 -1.93 8.72
N THR A 35 -3.37 -1.87 7.61
CA THR A 35 -3.90 -1.61 6.26
C THR A 35 -4.43 -2.84 5.55
N TYR A 36 -4.07 -4.04 6.00
CA TYR A 36 -4.39 -5.33 5.37
C TYR A 36 -3.98 -5.45 3.89
N SER A 37 -3.10 -4.58 3.42
CA SER A 37 -2.66 -4.51 2.02
C SER A 37 -2.02 -5.81 1.52
N TYR A 38 -1.41 -6.60 2.40
CA TYR A 38 -0.87 -7.90 2.06
C TYR A 38 -1.91 -8.86 1.46
N ALA A 39 -3.16 -8.79 1.88
CA ALA A 39 -4.23 -9.66 1.36
C ALA A 39 -4.57 -9.28 -0.09
N SER A 40 -4.85 -8.00 -0.36
CA SER A 40 -5.20 -7.53 -1.71
C SER A 40 -4.05 -7.66 -2.71
N THR A 41 -2.82 -7.34 -2.29
CA THR A 41 -1.66 -7.38 -3.19
C THR A 41 -1.20 -8.81 -3.51
N SER A 42 -1.42 -9.76 -2.60
CA SER A 42 -1.05 -11.17 -2.82
C SER A 42 -2.00 -11.88 -3.79
N ARG A 43 -3.27 -11.46 -3.91
CA ARG A 43 -4.22 -12.04 -4.87
C ARG A 43 -3.73 -11.97 -6.31
N VAL A 44 -2.91 -11.01 -6.64
CA VAL A 44 -2.31 -10.87 -7.99
C VAL A 44 -1.52 -12.11 -8.40
N ALA A 45 -0.80 -12.74 -7.48
CA ALA A 45 -0.08 -13.99 -7.76
C ALA A 45 -1.04 -15.16 -8.00
N ALA A 46 -2.09 -15.27 -7.20
CA ALA A 46 -3.12 -16.29 -7.38
C ALA A 46 -3.83 -16.14 -8.74
N ASP A 47 -4.22 -14.91 -9.09
CA ASP A 47 -4.88 -14.61 -10.37
C ASP A 47 -3.97 -14.92 -11.57
N ALA A 48 -2.70 -14.54 -11.52
CA ALA A 48 -1.73 -14.81 -12.59
C ALA A 48 -1.50 -16.33 -12.79
N LEU A 49 -1.55 -17.11 -11.73
CA LEU A 49 -1.38 -18.56 -11.74
C LEU A 49 -2.71 -19.33 -11.83
N LYS A 50 -3.87 -18.64 -11.93
CA LYS A 50 -5.21 -19.25 -11.94
C LYS A 50 -5.46 -20.20 -10.75
N TYR A 51 -4.95 -19.81 -9.58
CA TYR A 51 -5.18 -20.50 -8.32
C TYR A 51 -6.55 -20.17 -7.73
N ASP A 52 -7.17 -21.15 -7.08
CA ASP A 52 -8.22 -20.88 -6.12
C ASP A 52 -7.58 -20.18 -4.89
N TRP A 53 -8.19 -19.07 -4.46
CA TRP A 53 -7.67 -18.31 -3.33
C TRP A 53 -7.64 -19.12 -2.02
N ASP A 54 -8.56 -20.06 -1.87
CA ASP A 54 -8.63 -20.93 -0.69
C ASP A 54 -7.44 -21.93 -0.61
N ASN A 55 -6.75 -22.15 -1.74
CA ASN A 55 -5.52 -22.94 -1.82
C ASN A 55 -4.24 -22.07 -1.72
N CYS A 56 -4.37 -20.82 -1.26
CA CYS A 56 -3.25 -19.90 -1.11
C CYS A 56 -2.92 -19.63 0.36
N GLN A 57 -1.63 -19.48 0.66
CA GLN A 57 -1.15 -19.05 1.97
C GLN A 57 -0.22 -17.85 1.81
N ILE A 58 -0.40 -16.83 2.65
CA ILE A 58 0.47 -15.67 2.71
C ILE A 58 1.50 -15.87 3.82
N VAL A 59 2.78 -15.95 3.46
CA VAL A 59 3.90 -16.09 4.39
C VAL A 59 4.46 -14.69 4.68
N ARG A 60 4.29 -14.23 5.92
CA ARG A 60 4.70 -12.89 6.36
C ARG A 60 4.92 -12.82 7.86
N GLY A 61 5.53 -11.72 8.31
CA GLY A 61 5.59 -11.36 9.72
C GLY A 61 6.55 -12.16 10.58
N ASP A 62 7.27 -13.11 10.00
CA ASP A 62 8.28 -13.91 10.70
C ASP A 62 9.63 -13.76 10.01
N SER A 63 10.52 -12.98 10.62
CA SER A 63 11.85 -12.72 10.07
C SER A 63 12.77 -13.93 10.08
N SER A 64 12.44 -15.00 10.82
CA SER A 64 13.19 -16.25 10.83
C SER A 64 12.98 -17.09 9.58
N LEU A 65 11.86 -16.89 8.87
CA LEU A 65 11.50 -17.66 7.68
C LEU A 65 12.24 -17.21 6.42
N GLY A 66 13.00 -16.12 6.46
CA GLY A 66 13.54 -15.49 5.26
C GLY A 66 12.43 -14.98 4.36
N LEU A 67 12.36 -13.66 4.16
CA LEU A 67 11.34 -13.01 3.33
C LEU A 67 12.01 -12.27 2.17
N PRO A 68 11.32 -12.07 1.04
CA PRO A 68 11.89 -11.33 -0.09
C PRO A 68 12.16 -9.87 0.29
N TRP A 69 13.10 -9.26 -0.40
CA TRP A 69 13.40 -7.85 -0.28
C TRP A 69 12.29 -7.02 -0.91
N ASN A 70 11.41 -6.53 -0.07
CA ASN A 70 10.31 -5.63 -0.44
C ASN A 70 10.53 -4.24 0.12
N LEU A 71 9.89 -3.25 -0.51
CA LEU A 71 9.80 -1.91 0.06
C LEU A 71 8.85 -1.93 1.26
N GLY A 72 9.21 -1.26 2.36
CA GLY A 72 8.37 -1.14 3.54
C GLY A 72 7.05 -0.39 3.28
N GLN A 73 6.12 -0.47 4.22
CA GLN A 73 4.83 0.23 4.14
C GLN A 73 4.98 1.69 4.57
N PHE A 74 5.45 2.55 3.69
CA PHE A 74 5.56 4.00 3.84
C PHE A 74 5.45 4.67 2.47
N GLY A 75 5.29 5.99 2.42
CA GLY A 75 5.21 6.73 1.17
C GLY A 75 4.07 6.28 0.28
N SER A 76 2.98 5.78 0.84
CA SER A 76 1.77 5.32 0.12
C SER A 76 2.04 4.28 -0.98
N ASN A 77 3.18 3.57 -0.97
CA ASN A 77 3.68 2.78 -2.11
C ASN A 77 3.08 1.38 -2.25
N THR A 78 2.58 0.78 -1.16
CA THR A 78 2.45 -0.68 -1.02
C THR A 78 1.59 -1.32 -2.10
N SER A 79 0.42 -0.75 -2.44
CA SER A 79 -0.45 -1.34 -3.47
C SER A 79 0.20 -1.40 -4.83
N PHE A 80 0.93 -0.37 -5.25
CA PHE A 80 1.66 -0.37 -6.52
C PHE A 80 2.83 -1.36 -6.49
N THR A 81 3.70 -1.24 -5.48
CA THR A 81 4.96 -1.98 -5.42
C THR A 81 4.72 -3.48 -5.24
N MET A 82 3.85 -3.87 -4.31
CA MET A 82 3.63 -5.28 -3.97
C MET A 82 2.81 -6.04 -5.01
N THR A 83 1.89 -5.39 -5.73
CA THR A 83 1.20 -6.03 -6.85
C THR A 83 2.16 -6.37 -7.99
N ARG A 84 3.13 -5.50 -8.25
CA ARG A 84 4.18 -5.73 -9.26
C ARG A 84 5.11 -6.86 -8.86
N THR A 85 5.64 -6.87 -7.63
CA THR A 85 6.56 -7.91 -7.15
C THR A 85 5.89 -9.29 -7.12
N ASN A 86 4.66 -9.38 -6.64
CA ASN A 86 3.89 -10.62 -6.62
C ASN A 86 3.57 -11.12 -8.04
N TYR A 87 3.28 -10.20 -8.98
CA TYR A 87 3.06 -10.54 -10.37
C TYR A 87 4.29 -11.14 -11.04
N VAL A 88 5.46 -10.49 -10.93
CA VAL A 88 6.68 -11.00 -11.60
C VAL A 88 7.13 -12.34 -11.04
N ALA A 89 6.98 -12.58 -9.73
CA ALA A 89 7.28 -13.88 -9.13
C ALA A 89 6.31 -14.97 -9.62
N ALA A 90 5.02 -14.64 -9.74
CA ALA A 90 4.02 -15.55 -10.29
C ALA A 90 4.30 -15.86 -11.78
N MET A 91 4.72 -14.87 -12.56
CA MET A 91 5.08 -15.07 -13.97
C MET A 91 6.33 -15.94 -14.14
N ASP A 92 7.31 -15.86 -13.23
CA ASP A 92 8.45 -16.79 -13.22
C ASP A 92 8.00 -18.22 -12.88
N ALA A 93 7.10 -18.37 -11.88
CA ALA A 93 6.52 -19.68 -11.57
C ALA A 93 5.71 -20.24 -12.75
N LEU A 94 4.90 -19.40 -13.43
CA LEU A 94 4.14 -19.78 -14.62
C LEU A 94 5.04 -20.28 -15.76
N ARG A 95 6.15 -19.57 -16.02
CA ARG A 95 7.15 -19.99 -17.00
C ARG A 95 7.69 -21.38 -16.66
N LYS A 96 8.11 -21.58 -15.41
CA LYS A 96 8.64 -22.86 -14.92
C LYS A 96 7.61 -24.00 -14.97
N LEU A 97 6.35 -23.75 -14.65
CA LEU A 97 5.26 -24.72 -14.81
C LEU A 97 5.16 -25.21 -16.26
N LYS A 98 5.19 -24.31 -17.23
CA LYS A 98 5.13 -24.62 -18.67
C LYS A 98 6.37 -25.36 -19.16
N GLU A 99 7.56 -24.96 -18.70
CA GLU A 99 8.82 -25.63 -18.99
C GLU A 99 8.84 -27.07 -18.46
N ILE A 100 8.40 -27.30 -17.21
CA ILE A 100 8.30 -28.62 -16.59
C ILE A 100 7.33 -29.51 -17.37
N ALA A 101 6.20 -28.97 -17.84
CA ALA A 101 5.26 -29.69 -18.68
C ALA A 101 5.87 -30.06 -20.04
N ALA A 102 6.66 -29.18 -20.66
CA ALA A 102 7.37 -29.45 -21.89
C ALA A 102 8.44 -30.53 -21.70
N ILE A 103 9.16 -30.56 -20.58
CA ILE A 103 10.10 -31.60 -20.22
C ILE A 103 9.41 -32.97 -20.08
N GLU A 104 8.25 -33.01 -19.43
CA GLU A 104 7.51 -34.26 -19.15
C GLU A 104 6.81 -34.83 -20.40
N PHE A 105 6.18 -33.94 -21.19
CA PHE A 105 5.30 -34.37 -22.31
C PHE A 105 5.85 -34.07 -23.70
N GLY A 106 7.00 -33.38 -23.80
CA GLY A 106 7.62 -32.93 -25.06
C GLY A 106 7.06 -31.59 -25.56
N GLY A 107 7.71 -31.03 -26.56
CA GLY A 107 7.36 -29.72 -27.13
C GLY A 107 8.12 -28.57 -26.46
N SER A 108 7.56 -27.38 -26.58
CA SER A 108 8.07 -26.14 -25.97
C SER A 108 7.13 -25.62 -24.89
N ALA A 109 7.58 -24.68 -24.06
CA ALA A 109 6.75 -24.07 -23.02
C ALA A 109 5.52 -23.33 -23.58
N GLU A 110 5.61 -22.81 -24.82
CA GLU A 110 4.54 -22.12 -25.52
C GLU A 110 3.39 -23.04 -25.93
N ASP A 111 3.63 -24.38 -26.01
CA ASP A 111 2.63 -25.38 -26.32
C ASP A 111 1.68 -25.68 -25.15
N TYR A 112 1.98 -25.09 -23.98
CA TYR A 112 1.23 -25.31 -22.74
C TYR A 112 0.52 -24.08 -22.25
N ASP A 113 -0.60 -24.31 -21.53
CA ASP A 113 -1.36 -23.29 -20.83
C ASP A 113 -1.80 -23.80 -19.45
N ILE A 114 -2.43 -22.91 -18.64
CA ILE A 114 -2.85 -23.22 -17.29
C ILE A 114 -4.35 -23.01 -17.08
N SER A 115 -4.97 -23.90 -16.31
CA SER A 115 -6.35 -23.74 -15.84
C SER A 115 -6.61 -24.69 -14.67
N GLY A 116 -7.37 -24.23 -13.66
CA GLY A 116 -7.81 -25.06 -12.53
C GLY A 116 -6.66 -25.80 -11.85
N GLU A 117 -5.56 -25.09 -11.57
CA GLU A 117 -4.35 -25.60 -10.92
C GLU A 117 -3.70 -26.78 -11.67
N ASN A 118 -3.84 -26.79 -12.99
CA ASN A 118 -3.18 -27.72 -13.91
C ASN A 118 -2.46 -26.95 -15.01
N VAL A 119 -1.32 -27.48 -15.43
CA VAL A 119 -0.67 -27.16 -16.69
C VAL A 119 -1.02 -28.22 -17.71
N PHE A 120 -1.42 -27.84 -18.92
CA PHE A 120 -1.90 -28.74 -19.95
C PHE A 120 -1.46 -28.32 -21.35
N SER A 121 -1.36 -29.30 -22.26
CA SER A 121 -1.04 -29.02 -23.65
C SER A 121 -2.23 -28.41 -24.39
N LYS A 122 -2.00 -27.32 -25.12
CA LYS A 122 -3.01 -26.63 -25.94
C LYS A 122 -3.54 -27.52 -27.08
N SER A 123 -2.71 -28.43 -27.60
CA SER A 123 -3.08 -29.34 -28.70
C SER A 123 -3.70 -30.65 -28.21
N ASN A 124 -3.47 -31.06 -26.96
CA ASN A 124 -3.98 -32.30 -26.40
C ASN A 124 -4.21 -32.15 -24.87
N SER A 125 -5.44 -31.85 -24.47
CA SER A 125 -5.82 -31.62 -23.07
C SER A 125 -5.66 -32.85 -22.15
N SER A 126 -5.49 -34.05 -22.70
CA SER A 126 -5.15 -35.24 -21.88
C SER A 126 -3.70 -35.24 -21.41
N ARG A 127 -2.80 -34.49 -22.07
CA ARG A 127 -1.46 -34.22 -21.58
C ARG A 127 -1.50 -33.06 -20.60
N ARG A 128 -1.75 -33.39 -19.33
CA ARG A 128 -1.82 -32.41 -18.23
C ARG A 128 -1.20 -32.96 -16.97
N MET A 129 -0.73 -32.06 -16.11
CA MET A 129 -0.34 -32.37 -14.74
C MET A 129 -0.84 -31.32 -13.79
N SER A 130 -1.15 -31.71 -12.54
CA SER A 130 -1.49 -30.77 -11.48
C SER A 130 -0.25 -29.96 -11.07
N TYR A 131 -0.49 -28.80 -10.45
CA TYR A 131 0.61 -28.01 -9.88
C TYR A 131 1.35 -28.75 -8.76
N ALA A 132 0.66 -29.59 -7.96
CA ALA A 132 1.28 -30.48 -7.01
C ALA A 132 2.30 -31.41 -7.66
N ARG A 133 1.95 -32.03 -8.79
CA ARG A 133 2.87 -32.90 -9.55
C ARG A 133 4.02 -32.09 -10.17
N ALA A 134 3.74 -30.90 -10.70
CA ALA A 134 4.78 -30.02 -11.23
C ALA A 134 5.77 -29.57 -10.14
N ALA A 135 5.29 -29.30 -8.91
CA ALA A 135 6.15 -28.99 -7.77
C ALA A 135 7.08 -30.17 -7.38
N GLN A 136 6.57 -31.40 -7.40
CA GLN A 136 7.40 -32.60 -7.20
C GLN A 136 8.46 -32.71 -8.29
N LYS A 137 8.10 -32.49 -9.57
CA LYS A 137 9.04 -32.47 -10.68
C LYS A 137 10.08 -31.36 -10.56
N ALA A 138 9.71 -30.20 -10.06
CA ALA A 138 10.63 -29.11 -9.80
C ALA A 138 11.76 -29.53 -8.83
N ILE A 139 11.40 -30.29 -7.78
CA ILE A 139 12.37 -30.85 -6.82
C ILE A 139 13.27 -31.87 -7.51
N GLU A 140 12.71 -32.79 -8.33
CA GLU A 140 13.48 -33.80 -9.08
C GLU A 140 14.46 -33.15 -10.05
N LEU A 141 14.09 -32.06 -10.71
CA LEU A 141 14.93 -31.34 -11.69
C LEU A 141 15.99 -30.47 -11.02
N GLY A 142 15.73 -29.97 -9.81
CA GLY A 142 16.64 -29.09 -9.09
C GLY A 142 16.86 -27.73 -9.76
N GLY A 143 18.04 -27.16 -9.60
CA GLY A 143 18.44 -25.90 -10.25
C GLY A 143 17.50 -24.73 -9.90
N ALA A 144 17.16 -23.93 -10.89
CA ALA A 144 16.25 -22.78 -10.72
C ALA A 144 14.81 -23.18 -10.42
N TYR A 145 14.40 -24.43 -10.71
CA TYR A 145 13.02 -24.87 -10.48
C TYR A 145 12.72 -25.04 -8.99
N SER A 146 13.67 -25.51 -8.20
CA SER A 146 13.52 -25.77 -6.77
C SER A 146 14.39 -24.86 -5.88
N GLY A 147 14.93 -23.77 -6.42
CA GLY A 147 15.60 -22.73 -5.63
C GLY A 147 17.11 -22.90 -5.42
N HIS A 148 17.79 -23.88 -6.06
CA HIS A 148 19.25 -24.01 -6.00
C HIS A 148 20.00 -22.87 -6.71
N SER A 149 19.33 -22.17 -7.62
CA SER A 149 19.83 -20.96 -8.26
C SER A 149 18.72 -19.93 -8.40
N VAL A 150 19.10 -18.66 -8.33
CA VAL A 150 18.22 -17.50 -8.53
C VAL A 150 18.78 -16.62 -9.64
N PRO A 151 17.98 -15.74 -10.28
CA PRO A 151 18.50 -14.74 -11.21
C PRO A 151 19.58 -13.86 -10.58
N ASP A 152 20.55 -13.42 -11.38
CA ASP A 152 21.73 -12.67 -10.92
C ASP A 152 21.38 -11.29 -10.33
N ASP A 153 20.24 -10.72 -10.72
CA ASP A 153 19.76 -9.40 -10.28
C ASP A 153 18.95 -9.44 -8.98
N ILE A 154 18.72 -10.62 -8.41
CA ILE A 154 17.99 -10.77 -7.15
C ILE A 154 18.79 -10.23 -5.96
N ASN A 155 18.12 -9.49 -5.08
CA ASN A 155 18.74 -8.98 -3.86
C ASN A 155 19.23 -10.12 -2.96
N PRO A 156 20.42 -9.99 -2.33
CA PRO A 156 20.97 -11.03 -1.43
C PRO A 156 20.03 -11.46 -0.30
N MET A 157 19.14 -10.60 0.18
CA MET A 157 18.13 -10.97 1.19
C MET A 157 17.13 -11.98 0.62
N THR A 158 16.64 -11.74 -0.60
CA THR A 158 15.74 -12.67 -1.30
C THR A 158 16.44 -13.97 -1.66
N ALA A 159 17.69 -13.90 -2.13
CA ALA A 159 18.48 -15.10 -2.40
C ALA A 159 18.65 -15.98 -1.15
N ARG A 160 18.86 -15.36 0.01
CA ARG A 160 18.90 -16.08 1.32
C ARG A 160 17.55 -16.68 1.68
N ALA A 161 16.45 -15.96 1.43
CA ALA A 161 15.10 -16.49 1.65
C ALA A 161 14.84 -17.73 0.76
N VAL A 162 15.21 -17.68 -0.51
CA VAL A 162 15.10 -18.82 -1.44
C VAL A 162 15.97 -19.99 -0.99
N ALA A 163 17.20 -19.75 -0.53
CA ALA A 163 18.10 -20.79 -0.03
C ALA A 163 17.50 -21.58 1.16
N GLY A 164 16.66 -20.95 1.97
CA GLY A 164 15.89 -21.61 3.04
C GLY A 164 14.70 -22.45 2.53
N LEU A 165 14.35 -22.35 1.25
CA LEU A 165 13.22 -23.05 0.63
C LEU A 165 13.65 -24.10 -0.42
N VAL A 166 14.94 -24.35 -0.55
CA VAL A 166 15.48 -25.33 -1.51
C VAL A 166 14.81 -26.69 -1.33
N ASP A 167 14.41 -27.31 -2.46
CA ASP A 167 13.76 -28.62 -2.52
C ASP A 167 12.42 -28.74 -1.75
N THR A 168 11.73 -27.62 -1.49
CA THR A 168 10.42 -27.64 -0.85
C THR A 168 9.26 -27.44 -1.82
N GLY A 169 9.53 -27.34 -3.10
CA GLY A 169 8.52 -27.15 -4.15
C GLY A 169 9.07 -26.42 -5.38
N LEU A 170 8.16 -25.96 -6.23
CA LEU A 170 8.47 -25.08 -7.34
C LEU A 170 8.62 -23.65 -6.82
N ILE A 171 9.77 -23.02 -7.09
CA ILE A 171 10.08 -21.65 -6.64
C ILE A 171 9.92 -20.68 -7.81
N GLY A 172 9.06 -19.69 -7.65
CA GLY A 172 8.96 -18.51 -8.50
C GLY A 172 9.62 -17.31 -7.82
N VAL A 173 10.68 -16.77 -8.40
CA VAL A 173 11.42 -15.63 -7.87
C VAL A 173 11.88 -14.73 -9.00
N ALA A 174 11.55 -13.45 -8.89
CA ALA A 174 11.94 -12.45 -9.88
C ALA A 174 12.03 -11.06 -9.26
N ARG A 175 12.87 -10.23 -9.86
CA ARG A 175 12.92 -8.80 -9.62
C ARG A 175 11.89 -8.09 -10.50
N ASP A 176 11.24 -7.05 -9.97
CA ASP A 176 10.39 -6.17 -10.76
C ASP A 176 11.23 -5.30 -11.71
N ASN A 177 11.41 -5.79 -12.91
CA ASN A 177 12.11 -5.12 -14.01
C ASN A 177 11.15 -4.59 -15.08
N MET A 178 9.84 -4.45 -14.76
CA MET A 178 8.84 -3.97 -15.73
C MET A 178 9.04 -2.50 -16.15
N GLY A 179 9.98 -1.81 -15.53
CA GLY A 179 10.23 -0.39 -15.80
C GLY A 179 9.21 0.52 -15.08
N GLN A 180 9.54 1.80 -15.04
CA GLN A 180 8.68 2.86 -14.51
C GLN A 180 9.08 4.15 -15.19
N ARG A 181 8.14 4.81 -15.91
CA ARG A 181 8.46 5.99 -16.72
C ARG A 181 8.60 7.26 -15.90
N GLY A 182 8.26 7.21 -14.63
CA GLY A 182 8.34 8.38 -13.78
C GLY A 182 7.71 8.14 -12.42
N MET A 183 7.26 9.24 -11.82
CA MET A 183 6.56 9.22 -10.54
C MET A 183 5.17 8.59 -10.69
N VAL A 184 4.76 7.78 -9.71
CA VAL A 184 3.40 7.23 -9.63
C VAL A 184 2.52 8.23 -8.88
N PRO A 185 1.68 9.04 -9.56
CA PRO A 185 0.93 10.08 -8.90
C PRO A 185 -0.31 9.51 -8.20
N ALA A 186 -0.39 9.68 -6.89
CA ALA A 186 -1.64 9.53 -6.13
C ALA A 186 -2.18 10.91 -5.81
N LEU A 187 -3.35 11.21 -6.33
CA LEU A 187 -4.07 12.47 -6.10
C LEU A 187 -5.22 12.21 -5.13
N ALA A 188 -5.49 13.20 -4.27
CA ALA A 188 -6.65 13.16 -3.41
C ALA A 188 -7.29 14.54 -3.32
N ALA A 189 -8.61 14.57 -3.19
CA ALA A 189 -9.40 15.74 -2.88
C ALA A 189 -10.26 15.47 -1.64
N GLY A 190 -10.34 16.44 -0.74
CA GLY A 190 -11.18 16.41 0.45
C GLY A 190 -12.19 17.55 0.42
N PHE A 191 -13.42 17.24 0.77
CA PHE A 191 -14.52 18.18 0.94
C PHE A 191 -15.03 18.06 2.36
N ILE A 192 -15.30 19.18 3.00
CA ILE A 192 -15.67 19.20 4.41
C ILE A 192 -16.75 20.25 4.68
N GLU A 193 -17.66 19.91 5.57
CA GLU A 193 -18.62 20.85 6.15
C GLU A 193 -18.35 20.96 7.65
N ILE A 194 -18.33 22.19 8.17
CA ILE A 194 -18.10 22.46 9.58
C ILE A 194 -19.17 23.40 10.15
N GLU A 195 -19.36 23.29 11.45
CA GLU A 195 -19.99 24.33 12.26
C GLU A 195 -18.92 24.98 13.14
N LEU A 196 -18.87 26.32 13.12
CA LEU A 196 -17.88 27.11 13.85
C LEU A 196 -18.61 28.03 14.85
N ASP A 197 -18.36 27.80 16.13
CA ASP A 197 -18.77 28.73 17.18
C ASP A 197 -17.67 29.81 17.37
N VAL A 198 -17.91 30.99 16.84
CA VAL A 198 -16.92 32.07 16.84
C VAL A 198 -16.70 32.70 18.22
N GLU A 199 -17.64 32.52 19.19
CA GLU A 199 -17.50 33.02 20.54
C GLU A 199 -16.61 32.12 21.42
N THR A 200 -16.64 30.81 21.17
CA THR A 200 -15.86 29.83 21.92
C THR A 200 -14.66 29.30 21.16
N GLY A 201 -14.65 29.49 19.84
CA GLY A 201 -13.65 28.92 18.94
C GLY A 201 -13.78 27.41 18.73
N LYS A 202 -14.95 26.82 19.09
CA LYS A 202 -15.23 25.40 18.87
C LYS A 202 -15.48 25.15 17.38
N VAL A 203 -14.78 24.19 16.82
CA VAL A 203 -15.01 23.65 15.47
C VAL A 203 -15.65 22.29 15.59
N GLU A 204 -16.76 22.08 14.93
CA GLU A 204 -17.41 20.78 14.79
C GLU A 204 -17.42 20.36 13.32
N ILE A 205 -16.87 19.17 13.03
CA ILE A 205 -16.87 18.63 11.68
C ILE A 205 -18.19 17.89 11.48
N ILE A 206 -19.03 18.38 10.56
CA ILE A 206 -20.38 17.87 10.32
C ILE A 206 -20.32 16.71 9.32
N ASP A 207 -19.58 16.89 8.20
CA ASP A 207 -19.49 15.91 7.14
C ASP A 207 -18.12 15.97 6.45
N TYR A 208 -17.71 14.84 5.87
CA TYR A 208 -16.49 14.72 5.09
C TYR A 208 -16.64 13.75 3.91
N LEU A 209 -16.20 14.19 2.74
CA LEU A 209 -16.03 13.35 1.56
C LEU A 209 -14.57 13.35 1.10
N GLY A 210 -13.96 12.17 1.07
CA GLY A 210 -12.62 11.96 0.48
C GLY A 210 -12.69 11.30 -0.88
N VAL A 211 -12.02 11.86 -1.88
CA VAL A 211 -11.93 11.29 -3.23
C VAL A 211 -10.48 10.99 -3.55
N ALA A 212 -10.18 9.76 -3.97
CA ALA A 212 -8.82 9.32 -4.27
C ALA A 212 -8.65 8.82 -5.71
N ASP A 213 -7.55 9.19 -6.34
CA ASP A 213 -7.04 8.54 -7.54
C ASP A 213 -5.94 7.54 -7.14
N CYS A 214 -6.37 6.29 -6.95
CA CYS A 214 -5.51 5.17 -6.58
C CYS A 214 -5.40 4.11 -7.69
N GLY A 215 -5.72 4.47 -8.95
CA GLY A 215 -5.83 3.50 -10.02
C GLY A 215 -7.03 2.57 -9.83
N THR A 216 -6.90 1.31 -10.23
CA THR A 216 -7.92 0.28 -9.98
C THR A 216 -8.10 0.05 -8.48
N VAL A 217 -9.35 0.02 -8.04
CA VAL A 217 -9.72 -0.29 -6.65
C VAL A 217 -9.65 -1.80 -6.42
N ASN A 218 -8.58 -2.27 -5.81
CA ASN A 218 -8.39 -3.70 -5.54
C ASN A 218 -9.16 -4.20 -4.32
N HIS A 219 -9.40 -3.32 -3.34
CA HIS A 219 -10.06 -3.67 -2.08
C HIS A 219 -10.90 -2.49 -1.59
N PRO A 220 -12.19 -2.40 -1.95
CA PRO A 220 -13.03 -1.25 -1.65
C PRO A 220 -13.07 -0.89 -0.15
N GLN A 221 -13.26 -1.88 0.73
CA GLN A 221 -13.31 -1.66 2.17
C GLN A 221 -11.96 -1.16 2.73
N GLY A 222 -10.84 -1.72 2.25
CA GLY A 222 -9.50 -1.26 2.62
C GLY A 222 -9.24 0.16 2.16
N LEU A 223 -9.67 0.52 0.93
CA LEU A 223 -9.57 1.88 0.42
C LEU A 223 -10.42 2.85 1.25
N ALA A 224 -11.66 2.50 1.56
CA ALA A 224 -12.53 3.30 2.43
C ALA A 224 -11.85 3.60 3.78
N THR A 225 -11.24 2.57 4.39
CA THR A 225 -10.51 2.71 5.65
C THR A 225 -9.28 3.63 5.52
N GLN A 226 -8.54 3.54 4.40
CA GLN A 226 -7.40 4.44 4.15
C GLN A 226 -7.85 5.89 3.95
N ILE A 227 -8.95 6.12 3.24
CA ILE A 227 -9.49 7.48 3.01
C ILE A 227 -9.94 8.09 4.33
N LYS A 228 -10.76 7.38 5.09
CA LYS A 228 -11.28 7.86 6.39
C LYS A 228 -10.17 8.03 7.42
N GLY A 229 -9.27 7.05 7.56
CA GLY A 229 -8.15 7.12 8.49
C GLY A 229 -7.16 8.25 8.16
N GLY A 230 -6.86 8.45 6.88
CA GLY A 230 -6.05 9.58 6.42
C GLY A 230 -6.70 10.93 6.74
N ALA A 231 -8.02 11.03 6.53
CA ALA A 231 -8.77 12.24 6.86
C ALA A 231 -8.68 12.59 8.35
N VAL A 232 -8.87 11.61 9.24
CA VAL A 232 -8.76 11.81 10.69
C VAL A 232 -7.36 12.31 11.10
N MET A 233 -6.31 11.77 10.51
CA MET A 233 -4.94 12.30 10.73
C MET A 233 -4.82 13.76 10.28
N GLY A 234 -5.43 14.14 9.15
CA GLY A 234 -5.46 15.53 8.70
C GLY A 234 -6.24 16.45 9.63
N PHE A 235 -7.34 16.00 10.22
CA PHE A 235 -8.09 16.77 11.23
C PHE A 235 -7.21 17.02 12.45
N GLY A 236 -6.46 16.01 12.90
CA GLY A 236 -5.50 16.17 14.00
C GLY A 236 -4.43 17.22 13.70
N MET A 237 -3.83 17.17 12.53
CA MET A 237 -2.82 18.15 12.09
C MET A 237 -3.38 19.57 12.03
N ALA A 238 -4.66 19.72 11.63
CA ALA A 238 -5.30 21.03 11.51
C ALA A 238 -5.71 21.64 12.86
N LEU A 239 -6.19 20.82 13.82
CA LEU A 239 -6.86 21.32 15.03
C LEU A 239 -6.19 20.99 16.36
N THR A 240 -5.52 19.84 16.49
CA THR A 240 -5.19 19.32 17.83
C THR A 240 -3.74 18.91 18.02
N GLU A 241 -3.11 18.30 17.01
CA GLU A 241 -1.77 17.74 17.12
C GLU A 241 -0.69 18.81 17.06
N ARG A 242 0.26 18.73 18.00
CA ARG A 242 1.40 19.64 18.03
C ARG A 242 2.64 18.99 18.60
N HIS A 243 3.79 19.46 18.13
CA HIS A 243 5.07 19.19 18.71
C HIS A 243 5.50 20.34 19.63
N LEU A 244 5.82 20.01 20.87
CA LEU A 244 6.34 20.94 21.86
C LEU A 244 7.77 20.57 22.18
N TYR A 245 8.65 21.56 22.22
CA TYR A 245 10.04 21.38 22.58
C TYR A 245 10.43 22.41 23.62
N ASP A 246 11.27 22.02 24.56
CA ASP A 246 11.96 22.95 25.45
C ASP A 246 12.98 23.77 24.66
N ASP A 247 12.86 25.07 24.72
CA ASP A 247 13.70 25.99 23.93
C ASP A 247 15.18 26.00 24.33
N VAL A 248 15.47 25.56 25.54
CA VAL A 248 16.84 25.56 26.07
C VAL A 248 17.57 24.25 25.79
N TRP A 249 16.89 23.14 26.01
CA TRP A 249 17.48 21.80 25.94
C TRP A 249 17.07 20.99 24.72
N GLY A 250 16.09 21.48 23.95
CA GLY A 250 15.55 20.78 22.78
C GLY A 250 14.81 19.47 23.15
N LEU A 251 14.42 19.30 24.40
CA LEU A 251 13.71 18.11 24.85
C LEU A 251 12.25 18.15 24.37
N PRO A 252 11.69 17.02 23.87
CA PRO A 252 10.29 16.96 23.46
C PRO A 252 9.37 17.05 24.67
N GLY A 253 8.43 17.99 24.66
CA GLY A 253 7.35 18.11 25.63
C GLY A 253 6.12 17.28 25.28
N SER A 254 5.99 16.81 24.03
CA SER A 254 4.90 15.96 23.57
C SER A 254 5.28 14.49 23.67
N VAL A 255 5.43 13.97 24.89
CA VAL A 255 5.95 12.62 25.17
C VAL A 255 4.89 11.52 25.23
N GLY A 256 3.62 11.86 25.05
CA GLY A 256 2.49 10.91 25.07
C GLY A 256 1.27 11.45 24.34
N PHE A 257 0.24 10.62 24.17
CA PHE A 257 -0.97 10.98 23.46
C PHE A 257 -1.73 12.14 24.09
N TYR A 258 -1.65 12.30 25.40
CA TYR A 258 -2.30 13.42 26.10
C TYR A 258 -1.70 14.77 25.70
N GLN A 259 -0.39 14.86 25.50
CA GLN A 259 0.30 16.08 25.09
C GLN A 259 0.29 16.26 23.56
N ALA A 260 0.46 15.19 22.78
CA ALA A 260 0.45 15.21 21.33
C ALA A 260 -0.96 15.43 20.76
N LYS A 261 -1.98 14.96 21.47
CA LYS A 261 -3.40 15.14 21.17
C LYS A 261 -3.85 14.63 19.79
N PRO A 262 -3.59 13.36 19.43
CA PRO A 262 -4.22 12.79 18.25
C PRO A 262 -5.76 12.82 18.40
N PRO A 263 -6.52 12.92 17.31
CA PRO A 263 -7.98 12.91 17.35
C PRO A 263 -8.53 11.64 18.03
N SER A 264 -9.60 11.82 18.78
CA SER A 264 -10.39 10.74 19.35
C SER A 264 -11.64 10.47 18.51
N TYR A 265 -12.42 9.45 18.86
CA TYR A 265 -13.71 9.19 18.23
C TYR A 265 -14.75 10.33 18.39
N LEU A 266 -14.54 11.24 19.34
CA LEU A 266 -15.40 12.41 19.56
C LEU A 266 -15.03 13.60 18.66
N ASP A 267 -13.89 13.54 18.00
CA ASP A 267 -13.37 14.63 17.15
C ASP A 267 -13.63 14.38 15.66
N VAL A 268 -14.33 13.28 15.33
CA VAL A 268 -14.63 12.91 13.94
C VAL A 268 -16.14 12.98 13.69
N PRO A 269 -16.58 13.33 12.47
CA PRO A 269 -18.01 13.34 12.15
C PRO A 269 -18.59 11.93 12.19
N SER A 270 -19.90 11.83 12.46
CA SER A 270 -20.63 10.55 12.45
C SER A 270 -20.68 9.94 11.04
N GLU A 271 -20.71 10.77 10.02
CA GLU A 271 -20.76 10.40 8.61
C GLU A 271 -19.45 10.81 7.94
N MET A 272 -18.87 9.85 7.20
CA MET A 272 -17.70 10.08 6.37
C MET A 272 -17.84 9.26 5.09
N ASP A 273 -17.89 9.94 3.97
CA ASP A 273 -18.02 9.32 2.67
C ASP A 273 -16.69 9.22 1.93
N TRP A 274 -16.65 8.32 0.95
CA TRP A 274 -15.49 8.15 0.12
C TRP A 274 -15.87 7.83 -1.33
N ALA A 275 -15.01 8.22 -2.25
CA ALA A 275 -15.10 7.85 -3.66
C ALA A 275 -13.71 7.60 -4.25
N ALA A 276 -13.67 6.92 -5.38
CA ALA A 276 -12.45 6.69 -6.13
C ALA A 276 -12.66 7.00 -7.61
N VAL A 277 -11.64 7.52 -8.27
CA VAL A 277 -11.63 7.77 -9.71
C VAL A 277 -11.67 6.44 -10.49
N ASN A 278 -11.01 5.39 -9.96
CA ASN A 278 -11.02 4.02 -10.50
C ASN A 278 -10.59 3.91 -11.97
N ILE A 279 -9.56 4.66 -12.36
CA ILE A 279 -8.93 4.60 -13.69
C ILE A 279 -7.62 3.81 -13.55
N ALA A 280 -7.49 2.69 -14.28
CA ALA A 280 -6.34 1.82 -14.21
C ALA A 280 -5.02 2.56 -14.54
N ASP A 281 -4.00 2.37 -13.72
CA ASP A 281 -2.64 2.81 -14.00
C ASP A 281 -1.97 1.87 -15.01
N PRO A 282 -1.45 2.37 -16.14
CA PRO A 282 -0.89 1.52 -17.19
C PRO A 282 0.46 0.87 -16.82
N GLU A 283 1.14 1.33 -15.79
CA GLU A 283 2.43 0.79 -15.34
C GLU A 283 2.30 -0.30 -14.27
N ASN A 284 1.05 -0.67 -13.93
CA ASN A 284 0.79 -1.68 -12.92
C ASN A 284 -0.03 -2.84 -13.52
N PRO A 285 0.32 -4.11 -13.28
CA PRO A 285 -0.32 -5.27 -13.90
C PRO A 285 -1.82 -5.41 -13.55
N VAL A 286 -2.26 -4.82 -12.45
CA VAL A 286 -3.67 -4.76 -12.04
C VAL A 286 -4.22 -3.34 -12.06
N GLY A 287 -3.45 -2.39 -12.55
CA GLY A 287 -3.87 -0.99 -12.70
C GLY A 287 -3.92 -0.20 -11.39
N SER A 288 -3.38 -0.69 -10.28
CA SER A 288 -3.44 0.01 -9.00
C SER A 288 -2.25 0.96 -8.78
N LYS A 289 -2.51 2.03 -8.05
CA LYS A 289 -1.51 2.90 -7.43
C LYS A 289 -1.58 2.78 -5.92
N GLY A 290 -0.53 3.20 -5.22
CA GLY A 290 -0.59 3.31 -3.78
C GLY A 290 -1.48 4.47 -3.33
N ILE A 291 -1.96 4.42 -2.09
CA ILE A 291 -2.75 5.47 -1.46
C ILE A 291 -2.59 5.42 0.06
N GLY A 292 -2.59 6.56 0.70
CA GLY A 292 -2.46 6.71 2.15
C GLY A 292 -2.31 8.19 2.52
N GLU A 293 -1.10 8.71 2.46
CA GLU A 293 -0.75 10.06 2.89
C GLU A 293 -1.49 11.21 2.17
N PRO A 294 -1.86 11.13 0.86
CA PRO A 294 -2.59 12.23 0.22
C PRO A 294 -3.90 12.61 0.93
N LEU A 295 -4.57 11.64 1.56
CA LEU A 295 -5.83 11.89 2.26
C LEU A 295 -5.61 12.76 3.51
N MET A 296 -4.49 12.61 4.18
CA MET A 296 -4.10 13.45 5.32
C MET A 296 -3.89 14.91 4.88
N GLY A 297 -3.16 15.11 3.79
CA GLY A 297 -2.91 16.46 3.27
C GLY A 297 -4.17 17.17 2.78
N CYS A 298 -5.02 16.50 2.00
CA CYS A 298 -6.21 17.12 1.45
C CYS A 298 -7.27 17.44 2.53
N SER A 299 -7.41 16.59 3.56
CA SER A 299 -8.37 16.82 4.63
C SER A 299 -7.91 17.97 5.56
N ALA A 300 -6.63 18.04 5.90
CA ALA A 300 -6.09 19.18 6.65
C ALA A 300 -6.31 20.50 5.89
N ALA A 301 -6.01 20.53 4.60
CA ALA A 301 -6.23 21.70 3.77
C ALA A 301 -7.72 22.07 3.65
N ALA A 302 -8.60 21.07 3.49
CA ALA A 302 -10.04 21.31 3.43
C ALA A 302 -10.56 21.97 4.73
N LEU A 303 -10.14 21.45 5.89
CA LEU A 303 -10.57 21.94 7.18
C LEU A 303 -10.08 23.37 7.44
N LEU A 304 -8.83 23.66 7.13
CA LEU A 304 -8.27 25.01 7.26
C LEU A 304 -8.98 26.02 6.32
N CYS A 305 -9.31 25.59 5.10
CA CYS A 305 -10.07 26.41 4.17
C CYS A 305 -11.51 26.69 4.69
N ALA A 306 -12.17 25.67 5.24
CA ALA A 306 -13.51 25.82 5.79
C ALA A 306 -13.53 26.80 7.00
N ILE A 307 -12.54 26.70 7.89
CA ILE A 307 -12.39 27.66 9.01
C ILE A 307 -12.14 29.08 8.48
N SER A 308 -11.26 29.21 7.49
CA SER A 308 -10.99 30.52 6.87
C SER A 308 -12.23 31.13 6.23
N GLU A 309 -13.02 30.33 5.52
CA GLU A 309 -14.28 30.77 4.89
C GLU A 309 -15.30 31.22 5.94
N ALA A 310 -15.45 30.46 7.03
CA ALA A 310 -16.33 30.80 8.12
C ALA A 310 -15.92 32.09 8.85
N LEU A 311 -14.68 32.53 8.75
CA LEU A 311 -14.12 33.76 9.30
C LEU A 311 -13.90 34.85 8.21
N GLU A 312 -14.77 34.88 7.22
CA GLU A 312 -14.74 35.89 6.13
C GLU A 312 -13.40 36.00 5.39
N GLY A 313 -12.68 34.88 5.26
CA GLY A 313 -11.39 34.78 4.56
C GLY A 313 -10.16 35.05 5.45
N HIS A 314 -10.30 35.00 6.77
CA HIS A 314 -9.13 35.11 7.64
C HIS A 314 -8.16 33.93 7.42
N TYR A 315 -6.93 34.23 7.06
CA TYR A 315 -5.93 33.23 6.72
C TYR A 315 -5.03 32.88 7.91
N PHE A 316 -5.07 31.60 8.33
CA PHE A 316 -4.13 31.06 9.32
C PHE A 316 -2.92 30.46 8.62
N ASN A 317 -1.72 30.94 8.96
CA ASN A 317 -0.45 30.43 8.42
C ASN A 317 0.28 29.50 9.41
N ARG A 318 -0.45 28.96 10.37
CA ARG A 318 0.05 28.11 11.43
C ARG A 318 -0.98 27.05 11.81
N THR A 319 -0.50 25.83 12.09
CA THR A 319 -1.30 24.72 12.65
C THR A 319 -0.70 24.25 13.98
N PRO A 320 -1.49 23.65 14.85
CA PRO A 320 -2.94 23.55 14.80
C PRO A 320 -3.62 24.90 15.00
N VAL A 321 -4.80 25.08 14.37
CA VAL A 321 -5.68 26.26 14.62
C VAL A 321 -6.49 25.95 15.87
N VAL A 322 -6.20 26.63 16.95
CA VAL A 322 -6.82 26.41 18.26
C VAL A 322 -7.85 27.51 18.59
N ALA A 323 -8.68 27.25 19.60
CA ALA A 323 -9.83 28.07 19.91
C ALA A 323 -9.52 29.57 20.11
N ASP A 324 -8.45 29.90 20.82
CA ASP A 324 -8.02 31.29 21.02
C ASP A 324 -7.65 32.01 19.72
N MET A 325 -7.09 31.29 18.76
CA MET A 325 -6.76 31.85 17.44
C MET A 325 -8.05 32.25 16.69
N ILE A 326 -9.07 31.42 16.76
CA ILE A 326 -10.38 31.67 16.13
C ILE A 326 -11.06 32.85 16.78
N VAL A 327 -11.18 32.84 18.11
CA VAL A 327 -11.83 33.93 18.88
C VAL A 327 -11.12 35.27 18.66
N ASN A 328 -9.79 35.28 18.67
CA ASN A 328 -9.00 36.48 18.40
C ASN A 328 -9.20 37.00 16.96
N ALA A 329 -9.23 36.10 15.98
CA ALA A 329 -9.48 36.47 14.58
C ALA A 329 -10.86 37.12 14.41
N TYR A 330 -11.90 36.47 14.96
CA TYR A 330 -13.28 36.99 14.89
C TYR A 330 -13.47 38.34 15.61
N SER A 331 -12.86 38.47 16.80
CA SER A 331 -13.00 39.71 17.61
C SER A 331 -12.02 40.82 17.21
N GLY A 332 -11.19 40.63 16.20
CA GLY A 332 -10.17 41.58 15.75
C GLY A 332 -9.04 41.80 16.77
N GLN A 333 -8.84 40.85 17.67
CA GLN A 333 -7.75 40.92 18.66
C GLN A 333 -6.42 40.36 18.07
N PRO A 334 -5.30 40.84 18.59
CA PRO A 334 -3.98 40.26 18.21
C PRO A 334 -3.93 38.78 18.54
N GLN A 335 -3.27 37.99 17.68
CA GLN A 335 -3.02 36.58 17.94
C GLN A 335 -2.07 36.40 19.13
N SER A 336 -2.30 35.37 19.94
CA SER A 336 -1.52 35.04 21.14
C SER A 336 -0.13 34.48 20.83
N HIS A 337 0.18 34.22 19.58
CA HIS A 337 1.44 33.68 19.11
C HIS A 337 2.10 34.55 18.03
N THR A 338 3.41 34.46 17.93
CA THR A 338 4.13 35.06 16.81
C THR A 338 3.96 34.20 15.55
N PRO A 339 3.58 34.79 14.40
CA PRO A 339 3.54 34.05 13.15
C PRO A 339 4.86 33.38 12.84
N LEU A 340 4.82 32.17 12.25
CA LEU A 340 6.01 31.50 11.77
C LEU A 340 6.71 32.37 10.71
N GLN A 341 7.96 32.64 10.93
CA GLN A 341 8.78 33.32 9.92
C GLN A 341 9.18 32.30 8.85
N VAL A 342 8.86 32.61 7.62
CA VAL A 342 9.40 31.87 6.48
C VAL A 342 10.80 32.40 6.24
N ASN A 343 11.81 31.56 6.42
CA ASN A 343 13.18 31.90 6.00
C ASN A 343 13.19 31.94 4.47
N THR A 344 12.96 33.12 3.92
CA THR A 344 13.29 33.44 2.54
C THR A 344 14.78 33.78 2.52
N GLN A 345 15.61 32.83 2.08
CA GLN A 345 16.96 33.17 1.62
C GLN A 345 16.89 33.67 0.17
#